data_ff5296c24e304d60f434a501b5339ab5
#
_entry.id   ff5296c24e304d60f434a501b5339ab5
#
_cell.length_a   1.000
_cell.length_b   1.000
_cell.length_c   1.000
_cell.angle_alpha   90.00
_cell.angle_beta   90.00
_cell.angle_gamma   90.00
#
_symmetry.space_group_name_H-M   'P 1'
#
loop_
_entity.id
_entity.type
_entity.pdbx_description
1 polymer ?
#
loop_
_entity_poly.entity_id
_entity_poly.type
_entity_poly.pdbx_seq_one_letter_code
_entity_poly.pdbx_strand_id
1 'polypeptide(L)'
;MSDWSFRRVLFRSPICKFGRPNLDFGQGFYVTVFRQQAVAWANNIARSRQQTAMLNRYKMDREAILQNMRCKVFSAYDAEWLEFIIGNRNGENPARGYDYVEGGVANDRVIDTVNLYTAGLMDLDIALRELSKHQPNNQMCILNQEIINKYFVYDGTESL
;
A
#
# COMPACT_ATOMS: atom_id res chain seq x y z
N MET A 1 -6.48 -17.56 6.43
CA MET A 1 -5.65 -16.36 6.53
C MET A 1 -6.57 -15.14 6.59
N SER A 2 -6.44 -14.30 7.57
CA SER A 2 -7.28 -13.11 7.68
C SER A 2 -6.40 -11.88 7.62
N ASP A 3 -6.55 -11.11 6.56
CA ASP A 3 -5.88 -9.83 6.37
C ASP A 3 -6.89 -8.69 6.49
N TRP A 4 -6.41 -7.53 6.90
CA TRP A 4 -7.25 -6.38 7.25
C TRP A 4 -7.09 -5.30 6.17
N SER A 5 -8.20 -4.84 5.65
CA SER A 5 -8.26 -3.83 4.61
C SER A 5 -8.95 -2.57 5.12
N PHE A 6 -8.43 -1.43 4.71
CA PHE A 6 -8.89 -0.14 5.16
C PHE A 6 -9.09 0.83 4.02
N ARG A 7 -10.26 0.81 3.52
CA ARG A 7 -10.79 1.92 2.75
C ARG A 7 -12.21 2.17 3.17
N ARG A 8 -12.53 3.44 3.34
CA ARG A 8 -13.91 3.84 3.36
C ARG A 8 -14.55 3.47 2.04
N VAL A 9 -15.31 2.40 2.04
CA VAL A 9 -16.13 2.05 0.90
C VAL A 9 -17.55 1.99 1.38
N LEU A 10 -18.39 2.79 0.76
CA LEU A 10 -19.85 2.67 0.86
C LEU A 10 -20.35 1.32 0.31
N PHE A 11 -19.44 0.56 -0.29
CA PHE A 11 -19.69 -0.72 -0.93
C PHE A 11 -18.88 -1.82 -0.28
N ARG A 12 -19.49 -2.97 -0.08
CA ARG A 12 -18.85 -4.19 0.44
C ARG A 12 -17.78 -4.78 -0.49
N SER A 13 -17.73 -4.30 -1.74
CA SER A 13 -16.74 -4.73 -2.73
C SER A 13 -15.88 -3.54 -3.15
N PRO A 14 -14.59 -3.52 -2.80
CA PRO A 14 -13.67 -2.47 -3.23
C PRO A 14 -13.42 -2.53 -4.74
N ILE A 15 -13.19 -1.37 -5.35
CA ILE A 15 -12.93 -1.24 -6.77
C ILE A 15 -11.57 -0.58 -6.97
N CYS A 16 -10.62 -1.32 -7.58
CA CYS A 16 -9.23 -0.90 -7.75
C CYS A 16 -9.08 0.42 -8.51
N LYS A 17 -9.83 0.61 -9.59
CA LYS A 17 -9.76 1.81 -10.45
C LYS A 17 -10.12 3.13 -9.74
N PHE A 18 -10.79 3.07 -8.59
CA PHE A 18 -11.10 4.24 -7.78
C PHE A 18 -9.97 4.63 -6.81
N GLY A 19 -8.84 3.94 -6.85
CA GLY A 19 -7.62 4.36 -6.19
C GLY A 19 -7.13 5.70 -6.72
N ARG A 20 -6.44 6.47 -5.87
CA ARG A 20 -5.75 7.69 -6.33
C ARG A 20 -4.55 7.30 -7.19
N PRO A 21 -4.27 8.07 -8.27
CA PRO A 21 -3.06 7.87 -9.07
C PRO A 21 -1.80 8.30 -8.29
N ASN A 22 -0.64 7.89 -8.79
CA ASN A 22 0.68 8.33 -8.31
C ASN A 22 0.94 8.04 -6.82
N LEU A 23 0.34 6.98 -6.28
CA LEU A 23 0.69 6.45 -4.96
C LEU A 23 1.89 5.50 -5.06
N ASP A 24 2.51 5.19 -3.95
CA ASP A 24 3.78 4.44 -3.84
C ASP A 24 3.80 3.14 -4.65
N PHE A 25 2.72 2.38 -4.65
CA PHE A 25 2.58 1.12 -5.38
C PHE A 25 1.58 1.22 -6.55
N GLY A 26 1.25 2.43 -6.97
CA GLY A 26 0.35 2.69 -8.09
C GLY A 26 -1.10 2.91 -7.71
N GLN A 27 -1.95 3.01 -8.72
CA GLN A 27 -3.38 3.22 -8.56
C GLN A 27 -4.11 1.91 -8.32
N GLY A 28 -4.44 1.63 -7.07
CA GLY A 28 -5.10 0.38 -6.70
C GLY A 28 -5.86 0.47 -5.37
N PHE A 29 -6.23 -0.68 -4.88
CA PHE A 29 -6.85 -0.85 -3.57
C PHE A 29 -5.80 -1.28 -2.56
N TYR A 30 -5.57 -0.45 -1.54
CA TYR A 30 -4.53 -0.67 -0.53
C TYR A 30 -5.09 -1.35 0.71
N VAL A 31 -4.35 -2.35 1.19
CA VAL A 31 -4.67 -3.11 2.40
C VAL A 31 -3.41 -3.29 3.26
N THR A 32 -3.61 -3.56 4.55
CA THR A 32 -2.54 -3.88 5.49
C THR A 32 -3.00 -4.93 6.50
N VAL A 33 -2.06 -5.70 7.03
CA VAL A 33 -2.30 -6.63 8.16
C VAL A 33 -2.15 -5.93 9.51
N PHE A 34 -1.62 -4.72 9.55
CA PHE A 34 -1.38 -3.97 10.76
C PHE A 34 -2.58 -3.09 11.12
N ARG A 35 -3.34 -3.51 12.13
CA ARG A 35 -4.54 -2.77 12.55
C ARG A 35 -4.24 -1.31 12.90
N GLN A 36 -3.13 -1.02 13.56
CA GLN A 36 -2.76 0.36 13.93
C GLN A 36 -2.54 1.26 12.71
N GLN A 37 -1.85 0.77 11.70
CA GLN A 37 -1.64 1.49 10.44
C GLN A 37 -2.97 1.82 9.77
N ALA A 38 -3.81 0.90 9.78
CA ALA A 38 -5.13 0.96 9.23
C ALA A 38 -6.04 1.95 9.95
N VAL A 39 -6.05 1.94 11.26
CA VAL A 39 -6.73 2.93 12.09
C VAL A 39 -6.21 4.34 11.78
N ALA A 40 -4.89 4.50 11.66
CA ALA A 40 -4.28 5.78 11.29
C ALA A 40 -4.77 6.27 9.92
N TRP A 41 -4.83 5.40 8.92
CA TRP A 41 -5.35 5.74 7.58
C TRP A 41 -6.84 6.12 7.63
N ALA A 42 -7.65 5.34 8.34
CA ALA A 42 -9.08 5.60 8.47
C ALA A 42 -9.34 6.95 9.15
N ASN A 43 -8.63 7.25 10.23
CA ASN A 43 -8.75 8.52 10.95
C ASN A 43 -8.31 9.72 10.10
N ASN A 44 -7.23 9.59 9.33
CA ASN A 44 -6.77 10.65 8.44
C ASN A 44 -7.80 10.96 7.35
N ILE A 45 -8.40 9.94 6.75
CA ILE A 45 -9.44 10.10 5.74
C ILE A 45 -10.71 10.70 6.36
N ALA A 46 -11.13 10.20 7.53
CA ALA A 46 -12.32 10.68 8.22
C ALA A 46 -12.19 12.16 8.61
N ARG A 47 -11.02 12.56 9.13
CA ARG A 47 -10.72 13.95 9.48
C ARG A 47 -10.78 14.87 8.26
N SER A 48 -10.16 14.48 7.15
CA SER A 48 -10.18 15.29 5.92
C SER A 48 -11.57 15.44 5.30
N ARG A 49 -12.49 14.54 5.62
CA ARG A 49 -13.86 14.51 5.09
C ARG A 49 -14.94 14.85 6.11
N GLN A 50 -14.55 15.17 7.34
CA GLN A 50 -15.47 15.45 8.47
C GLN A 50 -16.51 14.34 8.67
N GLN A 51 -16.05 13.09 8.72
CA GLN A 51 -16.91 11.91 8.81
C GLN A 51 -16.36 10.92 9.83
N THR A 52 -17.21 9.95 10.24
CA THR A 52 -16.81 8.86 11.12
C THR A 52 -15.79 7.95 10.42
N ALA A 53 -14.73 7.60 11.13
CA ALA A 53 -13.75 6.63 10.64
C ALA A 53 -14.35 5.23 10.66
N MET A 54 -14.19 4.50 9.57
CA MET A 54 -14.70 3.14 9.39
C MET A 54 -13.57 2.22 8.96
N LEU A 55 -13.51 1.04 9.58
CA LEU A 55 -12.61 -0.04 9.21
C LEU A 55 -13.37 -1.17 8.53
N ASN A 56 -12.97 -1.52 7.31
CA ASN A 56 -13.48 -2.72 6.63
C ASN A 56 -12.46 -3.86 6.78
N ARG A 57 -12.92 -5.04 7.09
CA ARG A 57 -12.10 -6.24 7.21
C ARG A 57 -12.37 -7.19 6.06
N TYR A 58 -11.30 -7.82 5.58
CA TYR A 58 -11.37 -8.83 4.54
C TYR A 58 -10.49 -10.02 4.91
N LYS A 59 -10.87 -11.20 4.47
CA LYS A 59 -10.00 -12.37 4.38
C LYS A 59 -9.44 -12.42 2.98
N MET A 60 -8.15 -12.66 2.85
CA MET A 60 -7.45 -12.71 1.58
C MET A 60 -6.61 -13.99 1.49
N ASP A 61 -6.71 -14.68 0.38
CA ASP A 61 -5.83 -15.81 0.07
C ASP A 61 -4.56 -15.32 -0.63
N ARG A 62 -3.61 -14.81 0.18
CA ARG A 62 -2.34 -14.27 -0.30
C ARG A 62 -1.51 -15.31 -1.06
N GLU A 63 -1.48 -16.55 -0.60
CA GLU A 63 -0.70 -17.61 -1.23
C GLU A 63 -1.21 -17.90 -2.64
N ALA A 64 -2.50 -18.05 -2.83
CA ALA A 64 -3.10 -18.23 -4.14
C ALA A 64 -2.85 -17.03 -5.06
N ILE A 65 -2.88 -15.80 -4.55
CA ILE A 65 -2.54 -14.60 -5.32
C ILE A 65 -1.10 -14.69 -5.83
N LEU A 66 -0.14 -14.98 -4.95
CA LEU A 66 1.27 -15.06 -5.32
C LEU A 66 1.57 -16.18 -6.34
N GLN A 67 0.79 -17.26 -6.34
CA GLN A 67 0.94 -18.36 -7.27
C GLN A 67 0.32 -18.08 -8.65
N ASN A 68 -0.74 -17.30 -8.73
CA ASN A 68 -1.56 -17.18 -9.93
C ASN A 68 -1.54 -15.81 -10.62
N MET A 69 -0.99 -14.79 -9.96
CA MET A 69 -1.03 -13.41 -10.43
C MET A 69 0.39 -12.85 -10.63
N ARG A 70 0.49 -11.77 -11.40
CA ARG A 70 1.77 -11.05 -11.59
C ARG A 70 2.04 -10.19 -10.37
N CYS A 71 2.90 -10.67 -9.47
CA CYS A 71 3.16 -10.06 -8.19
C CYS A 71 4.55 -9.46 -8.11
N LYS A 72 4.67 -8.31 -7.43
CA LYS A 72 5.92 -7.72 -7.00
C LYS A 72 5.93 -7.65 -5.47
N VAL A 73 6.92 -8.27 -4.85
CA VAL A 73 7.09 -8.28 -3.39
C VAL A 73 8.45 -7.70 -3.04
N PHE A 74 8.46 -6.66 -2.22
CA PHE A 74 9.66 -6.06 -1.68
C PHE A 74 9.87 -6.54 -0.25
N SER A 75 11.00 -7.18 0.03
CA SER A 75 11.34 -7.70 1.36
C SER A 75 12.08 -6.69 2.24
N ALA A 76 12.57 -5.59 1.65
CA ALA A 76 13.37 -4.59 2.33
C ALA A 76 13.14 -3.19 1.72
N TYR A 77 13.58 -2.17 2.45
CA TYR A 77 13.76 -0.81 1.91
C TYR A 77 15.12 -0.73 1.19
N ASP A 78 15.17 -1.23 -0.03
CA ASP A 78 16.36 -1.24 -0.87
C ASP A 78 16.24 -0.28 -2.08
N ALA A 79 17.25 -0.28 -2.95
CA ALA A 79 17.26 0.58 -4.13
C ALA A 79 16.07 0.28 -5.06
N GLU A 80 15.72 -0.99 -5.23
CA GLU A 80 14.61 -1.39 -6.10
C GLU A 80 13.27 -0.88 -5.56
N TRP A 81 13.04 -0.99 -4.25
CA TRP A 81 11.87 -0.41 -3.59
C TRP A 81 11.82 1.11 -3.76
N LEU A 82 12.95 1.78 -3.51
CA LEU A 82 13.05 3.24 -3.59
C LEU A 82 12.74 3.75 -5.00
N GLU A 83 13.36 3.18 -6.02
CA GLU A 83 13.12 3.54 -7.42
C GLU A 83 11.67 3.27 -7.84
N PHE A 84 11.10 2.17 -7.39
CA PHE A 84 9.73 1.80 -7.71
C PHE A 84 8.72 2.82 -7.15
N ILE A 85 8.84 3.23 -5.90
CA ILE A 85 7.91 4.21 -5.32
C ILE A 85 8.12 5.61 -5.91
N ILE A 86 9.35 6.01 -6.20
CA ILE A 86 9.63 7.30 -6.84
C ILE A 86 9.04 7.33 -8.25
N GLY A 87 9.24 6.28 -9.04
CA GLY A 87 8.65 6.17 -10.37
C GLY A 87 7.14 6.26 -10.36
N ASN A 88 6.47 5.60 -9.44
CA ASN A 88 5.01 5.70 -9.30
C ASN A 88 4.56 7.11 -8.89
N ARG A 89 5.25 7.76 -7.94
CA ARG A 89 4.93 9.13 -7.51
C ARG A 89 5.12 10.14 -8.63
N ASN A 90 6.10 9.93 -9.49
CA ASN A 90 6.39 10.79 -10.65
C ASN A 90 5.49 10.51 -11.87
N GLY A 91 4.62 9.52 -11.80
CA GLY A 91 3.71 9.17 -12.87
C GLY A 91 4.29 8.26 -13.95
N GLU A 92 5.51 7.74 -13.77
CA GLU A 92 6.15 6.78 -14.67
C GLU A 92 5.47 5.41 -14.64
N ASN A 93 4.78 5.12 -13.53
CA ASN A 93 3.94 3.95 -13.31
C ASN A 93 4.66 2.60 -13.51
N PRO A 94 5.76 2.31 -12.80
CA PRO A 94 6.40 1.00 -12.84
C PRO A 94 5.48 -0.14 -12.34
N ALA A 95 4.42 0.18 -11.61
CA ALA A 95 3.41 -0.78 -11.18
C ALA A 95 2.56 -1.36 -12.32
N ARG A 96 2.56 -0.76 -13.51
CA ARG A 96 1.69 -1.13 -14.65
C ARG A 96 1.76 -2.60 -15.06
N GLY A 97 2.91 -3.23 -14.88
CA GLY A 97 3.12 -4.65 -15.25
C GLY A 97 2.59 -5.65 -14.23
N TYR A 98 2.09 -5.20 -13.08
CA TYR A 98 1.73 -6.07 -11.96
C TYR A 98 0.24 -6.02 -11.64
N ASP A 99 -0.24 -7.12 -11.10
CA ASP A 99 -1.61 -7.27 -10.58
C ASP A 99 -1.66 -7.02 -9.05
N TYR A 100 -0.52 -7.21 -8.38
CA TYR A 100 -0.35 -7.11 -6.94
C TYR A 100 1.06 -6.62 -6.60
N VAL A 101 1.15 -5.66 -5.70
CA VAL A 101 2.43 -5.16 -5.17
C VAL A 101 2.39 -5.15 -3.65
N GLU A 102 3.43 -5.68 -3.01
CA GLU A 102 3.57 -5.73 -1.57
C GLU A 102 4.94 -5.22 -1.14
N GLY A 103 4.99 -4.44 -0.08
CA GLY A 103 6.24 -3.95 0.47
C GLY A 103 6.05 -2.93 1.58
N GLY A 104 7.15 -2.40 2.07
CA GLY A 104 7.15 -1.45 3.17
C GLY A 104 6.46 -0.13 2.84
N VAL A 105 5.75 0.41 3.83
CA VAL A 105 5.15 1.74 3.79
C VAL A 105 6.22 2.79 3.99
N ALA A 106 6.19 3.87 3.23
CA ALA A 106 6.97 5.07 3.54
C ALA A 106 6.31 5.82 4.71
N ASN A 107 6.59 5.37 5.93
CA ASN A 107 6.16 6.03 7.16
C ASN A 107 7.01 7.28 7.46
N ASP A 108 6.69 8.01 8.54
CA ASP A 108 7.24 9.34 8.83
C ASP A 108 8.78 9.47 8.66
N ARG A 109 9.57 8.52 9.17
CA ARG A 109 11.04 8.56 9.05
C ARG A 109 11.53 8.12 7.68
N VAL A 110 10.91 7.12 7.11
CA VAL A 110 11.22 6.61 5.78
C VAL A 110 10.87 7.66 4.71
N ILE A 111 9.74 8.36 4.86
CA ILE A 111 9.33 9.38 3.91
C ILE A 111 10.30 10.57 3.86
N ASP A 112 10.89 10.97 4.98
CA ASP A 112 11.87 12.03 5.01
C ASP A 112 13.11 11.67 4.17
N THR A 113 13.62 10.46 4.31
CA THR A 113 14.75 9.95 3.50
C THR A 113 14.38 9.92 2.02
N VAL A 114 13.19 9.41 1.67
CA VAL A 114 12.71 9.37 0.28
C VAL A 114 12.62 10.78 -0.30
N ASN A 115 12.07 11.73 0.45
CA ASN A 115 11.92 13.11 -0.01
C ASN A 115 13.28 13.80 -0.21
N LEU A 116 14.22 13.63 0.71
CA LEU A 116 15.58 14.19 0.58
C LEU A 116 16.34 13.62 -0.62
N TYR A 117 16.23 12.32 -0.85
CA TYR A 117 16.82 11.68 -2.02
C TYR A 117 16.19 12.19 -3.33
N THR A 118 14.85 12.23 -3.38
CA THR A 118 14.11 12.71 -4.57
C THR A 118 14.41 14.17 -4.89
N ALA A 119 14.64 14.99 -3.88
CA ALA A 119 15.03 16.40 -4.05
C ALA A 119 16.50 16.61 -4.43
N GLY A 120 17.31 15.53 -4.51
CA GLY A 120 18.74 15.62 -4.79
C GLY A 120 19.57 16.13 -3.62
N LEU A 121 19.02 16.16 -2.41
CA LEU A 121 19.68 16.61 -1.19
C LEU A 121 20.39 15.48 -0.42
N MET A 122 20.25 14.25 -0.90
CA MET A 122 20.87 13.06 -0.31
C MET A 122 21.30 12.11 -1.42
N ASP A 123 22.52 11.58 -1.32
CA ASP A 123 23.01 10.57 -2.25
C ASP A 123 22.38 9.22 -2.01
N LEU A 124 22.35 8.37 -3.05
CA LEU A 124 21.74 7.03 -2.99
C LEU A 124 22.33 6.17 -1.86
N ASP A 125 23.64 6.13 -1.71
CA ASP A 125 24.32 5.32 -0.68
C ASP A 125 23.92 5.75 0.74
N ILE A 126 23.77 7.05 0.96
CA ILE A 126 23.30 7.60 2.24
C ILE A 126 21.86 7.24 2.46
N ALA A 127 21.00 7.42 1.44
CA ALA A 127 19.59 7.08 1.52
C ALA A 127 19.38 5.60 1.86
N LEU A 128 20.07 4.69 1.18
CA LEU A 128 19.97 3.26 1.44
C LEU A 128 20.46 2.89 2.85
N ARG A 129 21.50 3.55 3.34
CA ARG A 129 21.99 3.36 4.72
C ARG A 129 20.96 3.80 5.76
N GLU A 130 20.29 4.93 5.54
CA GLU A 130 19.21 5.39 6.43
C GLU A 130 18.00 4.45 6.37
N LEU A 131 17.58 4.05 5.18
CA LEU A 131 16.46 3.12 4.97
C LEU A 131 16.69 1.75 5.64
N SER A 132 17.94 1.24 5.62
CA SER A 132 18.28 -0.05 6.21
C SER A 132 18.11 -0.12 7.73
N LYS A 133 18.00 1.02 8.40
CA LYS A 133 17.75 1.11 9.85
C LYS A 133 16.30 0.80 10.22
N HIS A 134 15.40 0.72 9.25
CA HIS A 134 13.97 0.55 9.48
C HIS A 134 13.49 -0.83 9.05
N GLN A 135 12.60 -1.41 9.86
CA GLN A 135 11.86 -2.63 9.52
C GLN A 135 10.64 -2.26 8.67
N PRO A 136 10.42 -2.91 7.52
CA PRO A 136 9.23 -2.63 6.71
C PRO A 136 7.94 -3.01 7.43
N ASN A 137 7.02 -2.07 7.53
CA ASN A 137 5.61 -2.34 7.79
C ASN A 137 4.91 -2.49 6.46
N ASN A 138 4.58 -3.71 6.09
CA ASN A 138 4.09 -3.97 4.74
C ASN A 138 2.68 -3.47 4.52
N GLN A 139 2.48 -2.90 3.36
CA GLN A 139 1.19 -2.68 2.72
C GLN A 139 1.10 -3.51 1.45
N MET A 140 -0.12 -3.79 1.04
CA MET A 140 -0.41 -4.48 -0.21
C MET A 140 -1.28 -3.58 -1.08
N CYS A 141 -0.94 -3.50 -2.36
CA CYS A 141 -1.72 -2.78 -3.35
C CYS A 141 -2.29 -3.76 -4.37
N ILE A 142 -3.60 -3.81 -4.46
CA ILE A 142 -4.33 -4.65 -5.41
C ILE A 142 -4.61 -3.81 -6.65
N LEU A 143 -3.97 -4.16 -7.76
CA LEU A 143 -4.05 -3.41 -9.02
C LEU A 143 -5.06 -4.04 -10.00
N ASN A 144 -5.30 -5.34 -9.88
CA ASN A 144 -6.24 -6.08 -10.71
C ASN A 144 -7.50 -6.44 -9.93
N GLN A 145 -8.66 -6.00 -10.45
CA GLN A 145 -9.96 -6.25 -9.82
C GLN A 145 -10.28 -7.75 -9.66
N GLU A 146 -9.73 -8.60 -10.52
CA GLU A 146 -9.92 -10.04 -10.44
C GLU A 146 -9.43 -10.63 -9.12
N ILE A 147 -8.37 -10.06 -8.54
CA ILE A 147 -7.87 -10.48 -7.23
C ILE A 147 -8.93 -10.28 -6.15
N ILE A 148 -9.58 -9.12 -6.14
CA ILE A 148 -10.65 -8.85 -5.18
C ILE A 148 -11.84 -9.80 -5.38
N ASN A 149 -12.21 -10.03 -6.62
CA ASN A 149 -13.36 -10.87 -6.95
C ASN A 149 -13.14 -12.35 -6.59
N LYS A 150 -11.90 -12.85 -6.73
CA LYS A 150 -11.59 -14.27 -6.53
C LYS A 150 -11.03 -14.60 -5.14
N TYR A 151 -10.21 -13.70 -4.59
CA TYR A 151 -9.36 -14.03 -3.43
C TYR A 151 -9.68 -13.22 -2.18
N PHE A 152 -10.64 -12.29 -2.24
CA PHE A 152 -11.09 -11.51 -1.09
C PHE A 152 -12.49 -11.93 -0.66
N VAL A 153 -12.67 -12.03 0.66
CA VAL A 153 -13.98 -12.21 1.29
C VAL A 153 -14.17 -11.11 2.32
N TYR A 154 -15.26 -10.35 2.20
CA TYR A 154 -15.63 -9.33 3.19
C TYR A 154 -15.94 -9.97 4.54
N ASP A 155 -15.37 -9.43 5.62
CA ASP A 155 -15.45 -9.97 6.98
C ASP A 155 -15.98 -8.95 7.99
N GLY A 156 -16.58 -7.88 7.54
CA GLY A 156 -17.26 -6.92 8.40
C GLY A 156 -16.67 -5.52 8.41
N THR A 157 -17.37 -4.61 9.05
CA THR A 157 -17.01 -3.20 9.22
C THR A 157 -17.16 -2.82 10.68
N GLU A 158 -16.19 -2.07 11.21
CA GLU A 158 -16.30 -1.46 12.53
C GLU A 158 -16.20 0.06 12.43
N SER A 159 -16.94 0.76 13.30
CA SER A 159 -16.82 2.22 13.49
C SER A 159 -15.79 2.51 14.57
N LEU A 160 -14.91 3.46 14.33
CA LEU A 160 -13.88 3.88 15.27
C LEU A 160 -14.33 5.06 16.12
#